data_d8414739ce4d23fad65658a168258502
#
_entry.id   d8414739ce4d23fad65658a168258502
#
_cell.length_a   1.000
_cell.length_b   1.000
_cell.length_c   1.000
_cell.angle_alpha   90.00
_cell.angle_beta   90.00
_cell.angle_gamma   90.00
#
_symmetry.space_group_name_H-M   'P 1'
#
loop_
_entity.id
_entity.type
_entity.pdbx_description
1 polymer ?
#
loop_
_entity_poly.entity_id
_entity_poly.type
_entity_poly.pdbx_seq_one_letter_code
_entity_poly.pdbx_strand_id
1 'polypeptide(L)'
;MLKENGHNDYFFPYSSTILFRFPQRKGMPPVDITWYDGLDNLPPIPAGYGVSGLDPNIPPTNQGDMPQSKLNPGKIIYTKDLTFKGGTHGSTLSIIPEERAKAMASSLPEIPKSPSNHFENFLLACNGVEKTRSPFEIHGTLSQVFSLGVIAQRMNTQLFFDPRTKQITNNEFANAMLAGMPPRKEWEEFYKL
;
A
#
# COMPACT_ATOMS: atom_id res chain seq x y z
N MET A 1 -12.55 -6.13 6.66
CA MET A 1 -11.95 -7.48 6.51
C MET A 1 -12.81 -8.31 5.57
N LEU A 2 -12.25 -8.99 4.59
CA LEU A 2 -12.95 -9.92 3.70
C LEU A 2 -12.71 -11.39 4.10
N LYS A 3 -11.47 -11.71 4.46
CA LYS A 3 -11.05 -13.06 4.83
C LYS A 3 -9.91 -12.99 5.83
N GLU A 4 -9.88 -13.93 6.76
CA GLU A 4 -8.82 -14.06 7.75
C GLU A 4 -8.63 -15.54 8.10
N ASN A 5 -7.40 -15.94 8.35
CA ASN A 5 -7.02 -17.28 8.78
C ASN A 5 -6.05 -17.19 9.96
N GLY A 6 -6.35 -17.90 11.04
CA GLY A 6 -5.51 -17.92 12.24
C GLY A 6 -5.68 -16.70 13.15
N HIS A 7 -6.90 -16.14 13.23
CA HIS A 7 -7.21 -15.07 14.17
C HIS A 7 -6.95 -15.47 15.63
N ASN A 8 -6.32 -14.60 16.38
CA ASN A 8 -6.15 -14.71 17.83
C ASN A 8 -5.84 -13.34 18.44
N ASP A 9 -5.91 -13.23 19.78
CA ASP A 9 -5.76 -11.96 20.49
C ASP A 9 -4.32 -11.49 20.65
N TYR A 10 -3.32 -12.32 20.36
CA TYR A 10 -1.91 -12.05 20.65
C TYR A 10 -1.09 -11.74 19.41
N PHE A 11 -1.37 -12.41 18.30
CA PHE A 11 -0.58 -12.33 17.06
C PHE A 11 -1.44 -11.88 15.88
N PHE A 12 -0.80 -11.39 14.84
CA PHE A 12 -1.46 -11.20 13.56
C PHE A 12 -1.83 -12.54 12.92
N PRO A 13 -2.90 -12.62 12.12
CA PRO A 13 -3.30 -13.83 11.44
C PRO A 13 -2.23 -14.29 10.43
N TYR A 14 -2.24 -15.59 10.09
CA TYR A 14 -1.33 -16.13 9.08
C TYR A 14 -1.58 -15.54 7.70
N SER A 15 -2.81 -15.22 7.40
CA SER A 15 -3.19 -14.57 6.17
C SER A 15 -4.47 -13.76 6.34
N SER A 16 -4.56 -12.67 5.60
CA SER A 16 -5.75 -11.83 5.60
C SER A 16 -5.99 -11.19 4.24
N THR A 17 -7.24 -10.89 3.95
CA THR A 17 -7.63 -10.09 2.79
C THR A 17 -8.43 -8.88 3.27
N ILE A 18 -7.87 -7.70 3.06
CA ILE A 18 -8.46 -6.44 3.49
C ILE A 18 -8.90 -5.65 2.27
N LEU A 19 -10.14 -5.17 2.26
CA LEU A 19 -10.64 -4.28 1.23
C LEU A 19 -10.75 -2.85 1.80
N PHE A 20 -10.04 -1.92 1.16
CA PHE A 20 -10.17 -0.50 1.39
C PHE A 20 -11.02 0.10 0.29
N ARG A 21 -12.11 0.77 0.65
CA ARG A 21 -13.00 1.47 -0.29
C ARG A 21 -12.85 2.98 -0.13
N PHE A 22 -12.43 3.61 -1.19
CA PHE A 22 -12.31 5.06 -1.26
C PHE A 22 -13.44 5.60 -2.13
N PRO A 23 -14.31 6.46 -1.59
CA PRO A 23 -15.38 7.05 -2.37
C PRO A 23 -14.84 8.00 -3.44
N GLN A 24 -15.69 8.36 -4.38
CA GLN A 24 -15.37 9.38 -5.38
C GLN A 24 -14.94 10.68 -4.69
N ARG A 25 -13.89 11.29 -5.21
CA ARG A 25 -13.35 12.60 -4.79
C ARG A 25 -13.29 13.53 -6.00
N LYS A 26 -13.17 14.85 -5.74
CA LYS A 26 -13.08 15.84 -6.82
C LYS A 26 -11.94 15.47 -7.80
N GLY A 27 -12.31 15.20 -9.05
CA GLY A 27 -11.35 14.83 -10.10
C GLY A 27 -10.82 13.38 -10.05
N MET A 28 -11.31 12.55 -9.11
CA MET A 28 -10.87 11.16 -8.98
C MET A 28 -12.07 10.23 -8.86
N PRO A 29 -12.12 9.12 -9.61
CA PRO A 29 -13.14 8.10 -9.46
C PRO A 29 -13.04 7.40 -8.11
N PRO A 30 -14.06 6.62 -7.70
CA PRO A 30 -13.93 5.72 -6.57
C PRO A 30 -12.84 4.68 -6.84
N VAL A 31 -12.14 4.25 -5.80
CA VAL A 31 -11.05 3.27 -5.88
C VAL A 31 -11.21 2.23 -4.80
N ASP A 32 -11.16 0.96 -5.18
CA ASP A 32 -11.07 -0.17 -4.28
C ASP A 32 -9.65 -0.72 -4.29
N ILE A 33 -9.06 -0.89 -3.11
CA ILE A 33 -7.75 -1.54 -2.94
C ILE A 33 -7.97 -2.81 -2.13
N THR A 34 -7.66 -3.96 -2.72
CA THR A 34 -7.65 -5.22 -2.00
C THR A 34 -6.21 -5.60 -1.67
N TRP A 35 -5.93 -5.70 -0.38
CA TRP A 35 -4.65 -6.12 0.15
C TRP A 35 -4.70 -7.60 0.50
N TYR A 36 -3.83 -8.37 -0.08
CA TYR A 36 -3.65 -9.80 0.21
C TYR A 36 -2.37 -9.97 1.02
N ASP A 37 -2.50 -10.50 2.22
CA ASP A 37 -1.42 -10.75 3.15
C ASP A 37 -1.34 -12.24 3.49
N GLY A 38 -0.12 -12.76 3.58
CA GLY A 38 0.15 -14.18 3.85
C GLY A 38 0.58 -14.98 2.63
N LEU A 39 1.36 -16.06 2.86
CA LEU A 39 2.07 -16.80 1.83
C LEU A 39 1.16 -17.42 0.75
N ASP A 40 0.01 -17.96 1.15
CA ASP A 40 -0.90 -18.67 0.25
C ASP A 40 -2.17 -17.86 -0.10
N ASN A 41 -2.19 -16.59 0.26
CA ASN A 41 -3.33 -15.71 0.04
C ASN A 41 -3.08 -14.81 -1.16
N LEU A 42 -3.13 -15.40 -2.36
CA LEU A 42 -2.82 -14.70 -3.59
C LEU A 42 -4.07 -14.05 -4.22
N PRO A 43 -3.91 -12.88 -4.89
CA PRO A 43 -4.97 -12.30 -5.69
C PRO A 43 -5.28 -13.17 -6.92
N PRO A 44 -6.48 -13.03 -7.51
CA PRO A 44 -6.74 -13.56 -8.85
C PRO A 44 -5.71 -13.01 -9.85
N ILE A 45 -5.10 -13.89 -10.63
CA ILE A 45 -4.10 -13.49 -11.62
C ILE A 45 -4.81 -13.14 -12.93
N PRO A 46 -4.66 -11.92 -13.46
CA PRO A 46 -5.28 -11.56 -14.73
C PRO A 46 -4.62 -12.29 -15.90
N ALA A 47 -5.39 -12.49 -16.97
CA ALA A 47 -4.87 -13.03 -18.21
C ALA A 47 -3.71 -12.17 -18.74
N GLY A 48 -2.65 -12.82 -19.23
CA GLY A 48 -1.47 -12.14 -19.74
C GLY A 48 -0.53 -11.57 -18.68
N TYR A 49 -0.72 -11.94 -17.40
CA TYR A 49 0.21 -11.54 -16.34
C TYR A 49 1.66 -11.99 -16.64
N GLY A 50 1.79 -13.17 -17.25
CA GLY A 50 3.09 -13.76 -17.59
C GLY A 50 3.86 -14.26 -16.35
N VAL A 51 4.66 -15.30 -16.55
CA VAL A 51 5.57 -15.82 -15.50
C VAL A 51 6.98 -15.24 -15.68
N SER A 52 7.20 -14.51 -16.75
CA SER A 52 8.51 -13.99 -17.15
C SER A 52 8.87 -12.74 -16.38
N GLY A 53 9.87 -12.85 -15.58
CA GLY A 53 10.63 -11.74 -15.08
C GLY A 53 10.44 -11.50 -13.59
N LEU A 54 11.41 -11.95 -12.84
CA LEU A 54 11.79 -11.31 -11.59
C LEU A 54 11.84 -9.81 -11.87
N ASP A 55 11.08 -9.01 -11.12
CA ASP A 55 11.23 -7.57 -11.17
C ASP A 55 12.71 -7.26 -10.83
N PRO A 56 13.49 -6.66 -11.74
CA PRO A 56 14.90 -6.39 -11.51
C PRO A 56 15.15 -5.47 -10.31
N ASN A 57 14.09 -4.83 -9.78
CA ASN A 57 14.18 -3.96 -8.61
C ASN A 57 13.86 -4.68 -7.29
N ILE A 58 13.53 -5.97 -7.32
CA ILE A 58 13.40 -6.76 -6.10
C ILE A 58 14.77 -7.37 -5.81
N PRO A 59 15.43 -6.98 -4.70
CA PRO A 59 16.64 -7.66 -4.28
C PRO A 59 16.34 -9.15 -4.09
N PRO A 60 17.25 -10.05 -4.52
CA PRO A 60 17.10 -11.46 -4.22
C PRO A 60 17.01 -11.61 -2.70
N THR A 61 15.85 -12.01 -2.21
CA THR A 61 15.69 -12.34 -0.79
C THR A 61 16.44 -13.63 -0.55
N ASN A 62 17.56 -13.56 0.14
CA ASN A 62 18.26 -14.71 0.72
C ASN A 62 17.46 -15.27 1.90
N GLN A 63 16.18 -15.51 1.70
CA GLN A 63 15.34 -16.24 2.63
C GLN A 63 15.49 -17.71 2.22
N GLY A 64 16.38 -18.39 2.93
CA GLY A 64 16.58 -19.82 2.74
C GLY A 64 15.26 -20.59 2.85
N ASP A 65 15.12 -21.64 2.07
CA ASP A 65 14.16 -22.76 2.12
C ASP A 65 12.66 -22.45 2.37
N MET A 66 12.21 -21.20 2.24
CA MET A 66 10.80 -20.88 2.23
C MET A 66 10.20 -21.24 0.87
N PRO A 67 9.06 -21.93 0.81
CA PRO A 67 8.40 -22.22 -0.45
C PRO A 67 8.12 -20.88 -1.17
N GLN A 68 8.73 -20.70 -2.33
CA GLN A 68 8.48 -19.52 -3.14
C GLN A 68 7.02 -19.52 -3.56
N SER A 69 6.28 -18.47 -3.15
CA SER A 69 4.96 -18.26 -3.71
C SER A 69 5.09 -18.09 -5.22
N LYS A 70 4.14 -18.62 -5.99
CA LYS A 70 4.12 -18.50 -7.45
C LYS A 70 4.04 -17.05 -7.94
N LEU A 71 3.81 -16.10 -7.05
CA LEU A 71 3.79 -14.66 -7.30
C LEU A 71 4.76 -13.97 -6.36
N ASN A 72 5.60 -13.12 -6.92
CA ASN A 72 6.37 -12.18 -6.13
C ASN A 72 5.45 -11.12 -5.51
N PRO A 73 5.75 -10.62 -4.31
CA PRO A 73 5.04 -9.47 -3.75
C PRO A 73 5.01 -8.31 -4.74
N GLY A 74 3.88 -7.65 -4.86
CA GLY A 74 3.74 -6.57 -5.82
C GLY A 74 2.32 -6.01 -5.87
N LYS A 75 1.98 -5.43 -7.00
CA LYS A 75 0.67 -4.80 -7.22
C LYS A 75 0.14 -5.06 -8.62
N ILE A 76 -1.17 -5.18 -8.72
CA ILE A 76 -1.90 -5.21 -9.99
C ILE A 76 -2.88 -4.04 -9.94
N ILE A 77 -2.89 -3.21 -10.97
CA ILE A 77 -3.76 -2.04 -11.08
C ILE A 77 -4.67 -2.23 -12.29
N TYR A 78 -5.95 -2.29 -12.03
CA TYR A 78 -6.98 -2.38 -13.05
C TYR A 78 -7.54 -0.99 -13.34
N THR A 79 -7.53 -0.61 -14.59
CA THR A 79 -8.21 0.59 -15.08
C THR A 79 -9.29 0.21 -16.08
N LYS A 80 -10.01 1.19 -16.61
CA LYS A 80 -11.04 0.94 -17.64
C LYS A 80 -10.47 0.22 -18.86
N ASP A 81 -9.31 0.62 -19.33
CA ASP A 81 -8.77 0.20 -20.62
C ASP A 81 -7.47 -0.60 -20.52
N LEU A 82 -6.75 -0.50 -19.39
CA LEU A 82 -5.43 -1.10 -19.21
C LEU A 82 -5.34 -1.80 -17.86
N THR A 83 -4.50 -2.82 -17.82
CA THR A 83 -4.08 -3.47 -16.58
C THR A 83 -2.56 -3.33 -16.46
N PHE A 84 -2.10 -2.99 -15.25
CA PHE A 84 -0.70 -2.83 -14.95
C PHE A 84 -0.28 -3.83 -13.89
N LYS A 85 0.95 -4.32 -13.99
CA LYS A 85 1.64 -5.03 -12.93
C LYS A 85 2.88 -4.27 -12.49
N GLY A 86 3.26 -4.41 -11.24
CA GLY A 86 4.50 -3.88 -10.70
C GLY A 86 4.92 -4.67 -9.49
N GLY A 87 6.20 -4.63 -9.16
CA GLY A 87 6.74 -5.23 -7.95
C GLY A 87 6.45 -4.41 -6.69
N THR A 88 7.20 -4.68 -5.66
CA THR A 88 7.13 -3.95 -4.38
C THR A 88 7.74 -2.54 -4.50
N HIS A 89 7.51 -1.74 -3.48
CA HIS A 89 8.09 -0.39 -3.34
C HIS A 89 7.79 0.49 -4.56
N GLY A 90 8.75 1.27 -4.98
CA GLY A 90 8.67 2.18 -6.13
C GLY A 90 8.98 1.55 -7.49
N SER A 91 8.76 0.23 -7.64
CA SER A 91 9.02 -0.47 -8.90
C SER A 91 8.24 0.11 -10.07
N THR A 92 8.82 0.04 -11.24
CA THR A 92 8.20 0.45 -12.49
C THR A 92 6.95 -0.38 -12.78
N LEU A 93 5.90 0.26 -13.28
CA LEU A 93 4.69 -0.41 -13.74
C LEU A 93 4.88 -0.87 -15.18
N SER A 94 4.42 -2.08 -15.48
CA SER A 94 4.36 -2.63 -16.84
C SER A 94 2.91 -2.87 -17.24
N ILE A 95 2.57 -2.53 -18.48
CA ILE A 95 1.27 -2.85 -19.07
C ILE A 95 1.22 -4.33 -19.38
N ILE A 96 0.11 -4.98 -19.10
CA ILE A 96 -0.15 -6.39 -19.46
C ILE A 96 -1.39 -6.52 -20.32
N PRO A 97 -1.41 -7.44 -21.33
CA PRO A 97 -0.32 -8.34 -21.73
C PRO A 97 0.85 -7.62 -22.41
N GLU A 98 1.98 -8.29 -22.55
CA GLU A 98 3.22 -7.71 -23.09
C GLU A 98 3.08 -7.19 -24.53
N GLU A 99 2.27 -7.86 -25.36
CA GLU A 99 1.98 -7.43 -26.73
C GLU A 99 1.34 -6.02 -26.75
N ARG A 100 0.47 -5.74 -25.79
CA ARG A 100 -0.14 -4.41 -25.65
C ARG A 100 0.87 -3.37 -25.19
N ALA A 101 1.77 -3.74 -24.28
CA ALA A 101 2.87 -2.88 -23.85
C ALA A 101 3.77 -2.50 -25.04
N LYS A 102 4.13 -3.45 -25.88
CA LYS A 102 4.95 -3.21 -27.10
C LYS A 102 4.22 -2.30 -28.08
N ALA A 103 2.92 -2.55 -28.32
CA ALA A 103 2.13 -1.72 -29.24
C ALA A 103 1.98 -0.26 -28.78
N MET A 104 2.03 0.00 -27.49
CA MET A 104 1.87 1.33 -26.89
C MET A 104 3.20 2.03 -26.59
N ALA A 105 4.33 1.36 -26.71
CA ALA A 105 5.63 1.87 -26.28
C ALA A 105 5.97 3.26 -26.82
N SER A 106 5.65 3.52 -28.10
CA SER A 106 5.92 4.81 -28.76
C SER A 106 4.99 5.94 -28.32
N SER A 107 3.86 5.63 -27.67
CA SER A 107 2.88 6.61 -27.20
C SER A 107 2.98 6.91 -25.71
N LEU A 108 3.83 6.18 -24.99
CA LEU A 108 4.04 6.42 -23.56
C LEU A 108 4.91 7.65 -23.33
N PRO A 109 4.57 8.48 -22.34
CA PRO A 109 5.39 9.64 -22.01
C PRO A 109 6.75 9.20 -21.46
N GLU A 110 7.77 9.94 -21.82
CA GLU A 110 9.09 9.78 -21.22
C GLU A 110 9.05 10.28 -19.76
N ILE A 111 9.39 9.40 -18.82
CA ILE A 111 9.42 9.76 -17.40
C ILE A 111 10.84 10.19 -17.03
N PRO A 112 11.04 11.43 -16.57
CA PRO A 112 12.36 11.92 -16.19
C PRO A 112 12.90 11.09 -15.02
N LYS A 113 14.18 10.78 -15.05
CA LYS A 113 14.87 10.12 -13.94
C LYS A 113 14.89 11.04 -12.72
N SER A 114 14.72 10.47 -11.54
CA SER A 114 14.92 11.20 -10.29
C SER A 114 16.37 11.68 -10.19
N PRO A 115 16.62 12.93 -9.79
CA PRO A 115 17.97 13.47 -9.68
C PRO A 115 18.80 12.77 -8.59
N SER A 116 18.16 12.28 -7.55
CA SER A 116 18.76 11.56 -6.42
C SER A 116 17.99 10.27 -6.09
N ASN A 117 18.62 9.33 -5.41
CA ASN A 117 17.93 8.16 -4.87
C ASN A 117 17.08 8.53 -3.64
N HIS A 118 16.33 7.57 -3.10
CA HIS A 118 15.40 7.83 -1.99
C HIS A 118 16.08 8.36 -0.72
N PHE A 119 17.19 7.76 -0.31
CA PHE A 119 17.91 8.15 0.91
C PHE A 119 18.67 9.46 0.72
N GLU A 120 19.31 9.62 -0.43
CA GLU A 120 20.00 10.85 -0.82
C GLU A 120 19.02 12.04 -0.86
N ASN A 121 17.82 11.85 -1.42
CA ASN A 121 16.80 12.89 -1.42
C ASN A 121 16.44 13.36 0.00
N PHE A 122 16.38 12.47 0.98
CA PHE A 122 16.13 12.86 2.35
C PHE A 122 17.24 13.79 2.88
N LEU A 123 18.50 13.41 2.68
CA LEU A 123 19.64 14.21 3.13
C LEU A 123 19.72 15.57 2.41
N LEU A 124 19.50 15.58 1.11
CA LEU A 124 19.48 16.81 0.31
C LEU A 124 18.31 17.73 0.70
N ALA A 125 17.16 17.14 1.04
CA ALA A 125 16.01 17.90 1.53
C ALA A 125 16.27 18.52 2.92
N CYS A 126 16.93 17.80 3.83
CA CYS A 126 17.35 18.34 5.13
C CYS A 126 18.30 19.54 4.97
N ASN A 127 19.12 19.54 3.94
CA ASN A 127 20.05 20.62 3.61
C ASN A 127 19.43 21.74 2.75
N GLY A 128 18.13 21.63 2.42
CA GLY A 128 17.43 22.64 1.59
C GLY A 128 17.83 22.63 0.10
N VAL A 129 18.54 21.60 -0.37
CA VAL A 129 18.99 21.47 -1.78
C VAL A 129 17.89 20.90 -2.67
N GLU A 130 17.12 19.95 -2.16
CA GLU A 130 15.96 19.38 -2.85
C GLU A 130 14.69 19.50 -2.00
N LYS A 131 13.54 19.33 -2.63
CA LYS A 131 12.28 19.07 -1.91
C LYS A 131 12.16 17.56 -1.65
N THR A 132 11.65 17.20 -0.47
CA THR A 132 11.37 15.79 -0.19
C THR A 132 10.32 15.25 -1.16
N ARG A 133 10.55 14.06 -1.69
CA ARG A 133 9.57 13.31 -2.50
C ARG A 133 8.59 12.50 -1.65
N SER A 134 8.85 12.42 -0.36
CA SER A 134 8.01 11.73 0.62
C SER A 134 7.57 12.69 1.73
N PRO A 135 6.79 13.74 1.41
CA PRO A 135 6.37 14.72 2.41
C PRO A 135 5.34 14.14 3.37
N PHE A 136 5.30 14.65 4.60
CA PHE A 136 4.39 14.19 5.65
C PHE A 136 2.91 14.33 5.29
N GLU A 137 2.55 15.32 4.48
CA GLU A 137 1.17 15.53 4.02
C GLU A 137 0.63 14.31 3.25
N ILE A 138 1.49 13.62 2.52
CA ILE A 138 1.15 12.38 1.81
C ILE A 138 1.30 11.17 2.74
N HIS A 139 2.45 11.05 3.39
CA HIS A 139 2.78 9.88 4.20
C HIS A 139 1.97 9.78 5.48
N GLY A 140 1.59 10.89 6.10
CA GLY A 140 0.69 10.90 7.25
C GLY A 140 -0.67 10.29 6.91
N THR A 141 -1.26 10.71 5.78
CA THR A 141 -2.53 10.14 5.30
C THR A 141 -2.39 8.66 4.94
N LEU A 142 -1.29 8.27 4.29
CA LEU A 142 -1.03 6.87 3.95
C LEU A 142 -0.86 6.00 5.21
N SER A 143 -0.13 6.47 6.20
CA SER A 143 0.05 5.79 7.49
C SER A 143 -1.28 5.60 8.22
N GLN A 144 -2.17 6.59 8.14
CA GLN A 144 -3.52 6.46 8.69
C GLN A 144 -4.31 5.33 8.01
N VAL A 145 -4.24 5.21 6.69
CA VAL A 145 -4.89 4.10 5.95
C VAL A 145 -4.33 2.75 6.39
N PHE A 146 -3.01 2.63 6.55
CA PHE A 146 -2.41 1.40 7.06
C PHE A 146 -2.86 1.08 8.49
N SER A 147 -2.92 2.06 9.38
CA SER A 147 -3.42 1.88 10.75
C SER A 147 -4.86 1.39 10.78
N LEU A 148 -5.74 1.94 9.93
CA LEU A 148 -7.12 1.45 9.77
C LEU A 148 -7.17 0.00 9.29
N GLY A 149 -6.29 -0.39 8.36
CA GLY A 149 -6.17 -1.77 7.90
C GLY A 149 -5.74 -2.72 9.02
N VAL A 150 -4.74 -2.34 9.81
CA VAL A 150 -4.25 -3.10 10.96
C VAL A 150 -5.35 -3.27 12.02
N ILE A 151 -6.09 -2.21 12.33
CA ILE A 151 -7.21 -2.29 13.28
C ILE A 151 -8.31 -3.20 12.75
N ALA A 152 -8.68 -3.07 11.47
CA ALA A 152 -9.68 -3.93 10.84
C ALA A 152 -9.28 -5.41 10.86
N GLN A 153 -7.99 -5.69 10.63
CA GLN A 153 -7.40 -7.02 10.73
C GLN A 153 -7.46 -7.54 12.18
N ARG A 154 -7.01 -6.73 13.14
CA ARG A 154 -6.99 -7.09 14.56
C ARG A 154 -8.37 -7.41 15.12
N MET A 155 -9.37 -6.67 14.66
CA MET A 155 -10.76 -6.82 15.12
C MET A 155 -11.61 -7.73 14.25
N ASN A 156 -11.07 -8.22 13.14
CA ASN A 156 -11.79 -9.01 12.13
C ASN A 156 -13.15 -8.41 11.75
N THR A 157 -13.23 -7.09 11.57
CA THR A 157 -14.49 -6.39 11.36
C THR A 157 -14.39 -5.34 10.26
N GLN A 158 -15.57 -4.86 9.83
CA GLN A 158 -15.67 -3.71 8.93
C GLN A 158 -15.65 -2.41 9.73
N LEU A 159 -14.83 -1.46 9.31
CA LEU A 159 -14.72 -0.15 9.93
C LEU A 159 -15.21 0.93 8.96
N PHE A 160 -15.92 1.92 9.48
CA PHE A 160 -16.31 3.15 8.79
C PHE A 160 -15.53 4.33 9.37
N PHE A 161 -14.71 4.95 8.55
CA PHE A 161 -13.85 6.04 8.95
C PHE A 161 -14.33 7.37 8.35
N ASP A 162 -14.54 8.38 9.17
CA ASP A 162 -14.81 9.75 8.72
C ASP A 162 -13.48 10.53 8.64
N PRO A 163 -13.03 10.90 7.43
CA PRO A 163 -11.77 11.62 7.26
C PRO A 163 -11.79 13.07 7.79
N ARG A 164 -12.98 13.66 8.05
CA ARG A 164 -13.11 15.01 8.59
C ARG A 164 -12.91 15.03 10.10
N THR A 165 -13.53 14.08 10.79
CA THR A 165 -13.42 13.96 12.25
C THR A 165 -12.24 13.10 12.67
N LYS A 166 -11.60 12.38 11.72
CA LYS A 166 -10.52 11.42 11.98
C LYS A 166 -10.95 10.29 12.93
N GLN A 167 -12.21 9.90 12.86
CA GLN A 167 -12.79 8.90 13.77
C GLN A 167 -13.39 7.71 13.03
N ILE A 168 -13.34 6.54 13.67
CA ILE A 168 -14.09 5.35 13.30
C ILE A 168 -15.48 5.51 13.90
N THR A 169 -16.52 5.54 13.06
CA THR A 169 -17.87 5.95 13.47
C THR A 169 -18.75 4.80 13.93
N ASN A 170 -18.39 3.56 13.62
CA ASN A 170 -19.19 2.37 13.90
C ASN A 170 -18.62 1.45 14.98
N ASN A 171 -17.52 1.84 15.63
CA ASN A 171 -16.88 1.02 16.65
C ASN A 171 -15.99 1.88 17.57
N GLU A 172 -16.44 2.09 18.81
CA GLU A 172 -15.74 2.93 19.79
C GLU A 172 -14.41 2.32 20.23
N PHE A 173 -14.35 1.00 20.38
CA PHE A 173 -13.10 0.33 20.77
C PHE A 173 -12.04 0.45 19.67
N ALA A 174 -12.43 0.26 18.41
CA ALA A 174 -11.54 0.49 17.27
C ALA A 174 -11.07 1.95 17.20
N ASN A 175 -11.95 2.88 17.55
CA ASN A 175 -11.62 4.30 17.59
C ASN A 175 -10.61 4.61 18.71
N ALA A 176 -10.75 3.99 19.88
CA ALA A 176 -9.76 4.09 20.95
C ALA A 176 -8.39 3.52 20.54
N MET A 177 -8.38 2.40 19.79
CA MET A 177 -7.14 1.86 19.22
C MET A 177 -6.49 2.82 18.20
N LEU A 178 -7.28 3.52 17.41
CA LEU A 178 -6.78 4.49 16.42
C LEU A 178 -6.18 5.72 17.12
N ALA A 179 -6.78 6.19 18.19
CA ALA A 179 -6.28 7.29 19.00
C ALA A 179 -4.95 6.92 19.71
N GLY A 180 -4.80 5.65 20.06
CA GLY A 180 -3.63 5.14 20.75
C GLY A 180 -3.54 5.58 22.23
N MET A 181 -2.38 5.37 22.82
CA MET A 181 -2.10 5.80 24.19
C MET A 181 -1.89 7.33 24.22
N PRO A 182 -2.36 8.00 25.28
CA PRO A 182 -2.08 9.43 25.41
C PRO A 182 -0.55 9.68 25.46
N PRO A 183 -0.08 10.82 24.92
CA PRO A 183 1.32 11.16 25.00
C PRO A 183 1.77 11.33 26.47
N ARG A 184 3.04 11.17 26.71
CA ARG A 184 3.62 11.50 28.00
C ARG A 184 3.41 12.99 28.28
N LYS A 185 3.22 13.36 29.54
CA LYS A 185 2.83 14.69 29.98
C LYS A 185 3.69 15.82 29.39
N GLU A 186 5.01 15.59 29.27
CA GLU A 186 5.95 16.57 28.72
C GLU A 186 5.87 16.73 27.21
N TRP A 187 5.11 15.86 26.54
CA TRP A 187 4.97 15.84 25.06
C TRP A 187 3.55 16.19 24.59
N GLU A 188 2.62 16.45 25.50
CA GLU A 188 1.21 16.73 25.16
C GLU A 188 1.05 17.91 24.19
N GLU A 189 1.91 18.92 24.29
CA GLU A 189 1.83 20.11 23.41
C GLU A 189 2.09 19.79 21.94
N PHE A 190 2.87 18.77 21.64
CA PHE A 190 3.21 18.35 20.26
C PHE A 190 2.12 17.48 19.62
N TYR A 191 1.10 17.06 20.37
CA TYR A 191 0.01 16.21 19.90
C TYR A 191 -1.32 16.97 19.78
N LYS A 192 -1.31 18.28 19.93
CA LYS A 192 -2.45 19.13 19.66
C LYS A 192 -2.53 19.39 18.15
N LEU A 193 -3.25 18.50 17.45
CA LEU A 193 -3.52 18.57 16.01
C LEU A 193 -4.80 19.35 15.74
#